data_6c0c357d0be748845e08676d96b4c31c
#
_entry.id   6c0c357d0be748845e08676d96b4c31c
#
_cell.length_a   1.000
_cell.length_b   1.000
_cell.length_c   1.000
_cell.angle_alpha   90.00
_cell.angle_beta   90.00
_cell.angle_gamma   90.00
#
_symmetry.space_group_name_H-M   'P 1'
#
loop_
_entity.id
_entity.type
_entity.pdbx_description
1 polymer ?
#
loop_
_entity_poly.entity_id
_entity_poly.type
_entity_poly.pdbx_seq_one_letter_code
_entity_poly.pdbx_strand_id
1 'polypeptide(L)'
;MKHYRITKTIAAALLSLACSTANAQQGAWSGDLNVMGTKLPLVFNFSADGCTLDSPAQGAKDIPAQKSVAEDGTIKVTVAMIGATFEGKMEGDCINGTFAQGALQLPLTLKQGKNEVRRPQTPVAPFPYKQEEVSFENAGFRFGGTLCTPANCTNDTPVVLLVTGSGQQNRDEELFGHRPFAVIADALARNGIASLRYDDRGWGDKSTDFSRFTTDDFKQDATAALQLLRQRFHFTRVGIVGHSEGGTIALMLAAEGKADFIVSLAGMAASGRETLLQQNRLVLQAAGMTPDVVETYCKPIAKALDALAEGKAVEEISDADVPNEMKPVFKKTLQQGNSPYMRHFLTLNPAALLPKIKCPVLALNGTKDTQVDCTQNLTTLEKGLSNCRHDIKKVEGVNHLFQHCKTGIVMEYQQIEETMAPEVLGIITEWINRIKN
;
A
#
# COMPACT_ATOMS: atom_id res chain seq x y z
N MET A 1 67.15 -22.72 -20.37
CA MET A 1 66.16 -22.74 -19.19
C MET A 1 65.54 -21.37 -18.84
N LYS A 2 65.79 -20.31 -19.62
CA LYS A 2 65.19 -18.98 -19.34
C LYS A 2 63.86 -18.69 -20.08
N HIS A 3 63.57 -19.37 -21.18
CA HIS A 3 62.33 -19.11 -21.94
C HIS A 3 61.09 -19.83 -21.46
N TYR A 4 61.22 -20.84 -20.56
CA TYR A 4 60.06 -21.59 -20.06
C TYR A 4 59.35 -20.95 -18.85
N ARG A 5 60.01 -19.96 -18.21
CA ARG A 5 59.43 -19.24 -17.07
C ARG A 5 58.55 -18.05 -17.48
N ILE A 6 58.79 -17.45 -18.66
CA ILE A 6 58.07 -16.26 -19.11
C ILE A 6 56.65 -16.64 -19.62
N THR A 7 56.54 -17.80 -20.30
CA THR A 7 55.25 -18.28 -20.83
C THR A 7 54.26 -18.70 -19.72
N LYS A 8 54.77 -19.23 -18.59
CA LYS A 8 53.87 -19.58 -17.44
C LYS A 8 53.36 -18.36 -16.70
N THR A 9 54.12 -17.27 -16.65
CA THR A 9 53.70 -16.03 -15.94
C THR A 9 52.69 -15.25 -16.76
N ILE A 10 52.73 -15.28 -18.07
CA ILE A 10 51.74 -14.63 -18.95
C ILE A 10 50.42 -15.42 -18.95
N ALA A 11 50.47 -16.76 -18.94
CA ALA A 11 49.24 -17.56 -18.83
C ALA A 11 48.54 -17.41 -17.47
N ALA A 12 49.32 -17.28 -16.39
CA ALA A 12 48.74 -17.01 -15.06
C ALA A 12 48.14 -15.59 -14.93
N ALA A 13 48.75 -14.59 -15.60
CA ALA A 13 48.20 -13.21 -15.63
C ALA A 13 46.91 -13.11 -16.47
N LEU A 14 46.80 -13.84 -17.56
CA LEU A 14 45.59 -13.90 -18.40
C LEU A 14 44.46 -14.70 -17.71
N LEU A 15 44.78 -15.76 -16.96
CA LEU A 15 43.74 -16.44 -16.16
C LEU A 15 43.26 -15.60 -14.99
N SER A 16 44.13 -14.78 -14.36
CA SER A 16 43.70 -13.90 -13.26
C SER A 16 42.88 -12.71 -13.74
N LEU A 17 43.04 -12.20 -14.98
CA LEU A 17 42.16 -11.19 -15.56
C LEU A 17 40.77 -11.76 -15.92
N ALA A 18 40.69 -13.00 -16.41
CA ALA A 18 39.41 -13.63 -16.74
C ALA A 18 38.59 -13.96 -15.47
N CYS A 19 39.25 -14.34 -14.36
CA CYS A 19 38.56 -14.54 -13.09
C CYS A 19 38.09 -13.23 -12.40
N SER A 20 38.78 -12.11 -12.63
CA SER A 20 38.35 -10.82 -12.04
C SER A 20 37.12 -10.20 -12.71
N THR A 21 36.91 -10.46 -14.01
CA THR A 21 35.73 -9.96 -14.73
C THR A 21 34.45 -10.74 -14.40
N ALA A 22 34.55 -12.04 -14.07
CA ALA A 22 33.40 -12.84 -13.69
C ALA A 22 32.85 -12.46 -12.26
N ASN A 23 33.74 -12.02 -11.37
CA ASN A 23 33.36 -11.56 -10.04
C ASN A 23 32.82 -10.10 -10.00
N ALA A 24 33.19 -9.28 -11.01
CA ALA A 24 32.78 -7.88 -11.06
C ALA A 24 31.28 -7.68 -11.29
N GLN A 25 30.54 -8.73 -11.65
CA GLN A 25 29.11 -8.68 -11.97
C GLN A 25 28.24 -9.39 -10.91
N GLN A 26 28.79 -9.77 -9.76
CA GLN A 26 28.02 -10.37 -8.67
C GLN A 26 27.34 -9.31 -7.81
N GLY A 27 26.22 -9.70 -7.17
CA GLY A 27 25.43 -8.82 -6.32
C GLY A 27 24.22 -8.21 -7.02
N ALA A 28 23.62 -7.25 -6.38
CA ALA A 28 22.47 -6.55 -6.91
C ALA A 28 22.90 -5.45 -7.90
N TRP A 29 22.19 -5.35 -9.00
CA TRP A 29 22.33 -4.32 -10.01
C TRP A 29 20.97 -3.69 -10.29
N SER A 30 20.82 -2.40 -10.10
CA SER A 30 19.52 -1.72 -10.22
C SER A 30 19.53 -0.59 -11.23
N GLY A 31 18.37 -0.36 -11.85
CA GLY A 31 18.13 0.75 -12.75
C GLY A 31 16.65 1.06 -12.92
N ASP A 32 16.36 2.27 -13.37
CA ASP A 32 14.99 2.74 -13.61
C ASP A 32 14.63 2.57 -15.09
N LEU A 33 13.66 1.71 -15.37
CA LEU A 33 13.06 1.60 -16.70
C LEU A 33 12.03 2.72 -16.86
N ASN A 34 12.17 3.57 -17.87
CA ASN A 34 11.21 4.65 -18.13
C ASN A 34 10.09 4.16 -19.04
N VAL A 35 8.91 3.91 -18.46
CA VAL A 35 7.73 3.48 -19.21
C VAL A 35 6.74 4.65 -19.28
N MET A 36 6.62 5.27 -20.46
CA MET A 36 5.70 6.41 -20.70
C MET A 36 5.85 7.54 -19.65
N GLY A 37 7.10 7.86 -19.28
CA GLY A 37 7.37 8.93 -18.30
C GLY A 37 7.36 8.48 -16.84
N THR A 38 6.94 7.25 -16.56
CA THR A 38 6.98 6.66 -15.22
C THR A 38 8.24 5.81 -15.06
N LYS A 39 8.96 6.02 -13.96
CA LYS A 39 10.13 5.23 -13.61
C LYS A 39 9.70 3.92 -12.94
N LEU A 40 10.07 2.81 -13.54
CA LEU A 40 9.88 1.47 -12.99
C LEU A 40 11.25 0.92 -12.54
N PRO A 41 11.57 0.91 -11.24
CA PRO A 41 12.83 0.37 -10.75
C PRO A 41 12.86 -1.15 -10.92
N LEU A 42 13.97 -1.64 -11.49
CA LEU A 42 14.27 -3.06 -11.63
C LEU A 42 15.57 -3.36 -10.90
N VAL A 43 15.63 -4.52 -10.24
CA VAL A 43 16.84 -5.01 -9.57
C VAL A 43 17.15 -6.41 -10.06
N PHE A 44 18.31 -6.57 -10.70
CA PHE A 44 18.86 -7.87 -11.08
C PHE A 44 19.82 -8.34 -9.98
N ASN A 45 19.51 -9.46 -9.35
CA ASN A 45 20.36 -10.06 -8.33
C ASN A 45 21.21 -11.15 -9.01
N PHE A 46 22.50 -10.86 -9.27
CA PHE A 46 23.42 -11.80 -9.86
C PHE A 46 24.17 -12.59 -8.79
N SER A 47 24.10 -13.89 -8.85
CA SER A 47 24.87 -14.82 -8.00
C SER A 47 25.74 -15.75 -8.84
N ALA A 48 26.58 -16.56 -8.19
CA ALA A 48 27.37 -17.57 -8.88
C ALA A 48 26.49 -18.63 -9.54
N ASP A 49 25.36 -18.97 -8.91
CA ASP A 49 24.50 -20.08 -9.27
C ASP A 49 23.21 -19.68 -9.98
N GLY A 50 22.96 -18.37 -10.17
CA GLY A 50 21.72 -17.92 -10.77
C GLY A 50 21.54 -16.41 -10.84
N CYS A 51 20.38 -16.03 -11.31
CA CYS A 51 19.93 -14.64 -11.40
C CYS A 51 18.45 -14.55 -11.03
N THR A 52 18.06 -13.51 -10.31
CA THR A 52 16.65 -13.16 -10.13
C THR A 52 16.42 -11.70 -10.52
N LEU A 53 15.17 -11.39 -10.86
CA LEU A 53 14.70 -10.04 -11.09
C LEU A 53 13.70 -9.66 -10.01
N ASP A 54 13.91 -8.49 -9.38
CA ASP A 54 12.90 -7.86 -8.56
C ASP A 54 12.30 -6.67 -9.32
N SER A 55 11.00 -6.48 -9.21
CA SER A 55 10.29 -5.27 -9.61
C SER A 55 9.55 -4.71 -8.40
N PRO A 56 10.23 -3.90 -7.57
CA PRO A 56 9.65 -3.40 -6.31
C PRO A 56 8.35 -2.64 -6.52
N ALA A 57 8.26 -1.89 -7.61
CA ALA A 57 7.07 -1.15 -7.99
C ALA A 57 5.82 -2.00 -8.25
N GLN A 58 6.03 -3.25 -8.58
CA GLN A 58 4.97 -4.21 -8.90
C GLN A 58 4.79 -5.23 -7.76
N GLY A 59 5.48 -5.04 -6.62
CA GLY A 59 5.48 -5.98 -5.51
C GLY A 59 6.11 -7.35 -5.84
N ALA A 60 6.80 -7.46 -6.99
CA ALA A 60 7.38 -8.71 -7.45
C ALA A 60 8.82 -8.82 -6.98
N LYS A 61 9.15 -9.96 -6.37
CA LYS A 61 10.47 -10.25 -5.81
C LYS A 61 10.92 -11.66 -6.17
N ASP A 62 12.23 -11.82 -6.31
CA ASP A 62 12.90 -13.10 -6.57
C ASP A 62 12.34 -13.84 -7.81
N ILE A 63 11.91 -13.10 -8.87
CA ILE A 63 11.47 -13.70 -10.13
C ILE A 63 12.64 -14.45 -10.75
N PRO A 64 12.55 -15.78 -11.01
CA PRO A 64 13.63 -16.55 -11.58
C PRO A 64 14.05 -16.03 -12.96
N ALA A 65 15.34 -15.84 -13.14
CA ALA A 65 15.95 -15.39 -14.39
C ALA A 65 17.19 -16.21 -14.74
N GLN A 66 17.55 -16.22 -16.01
CA GLN A 66 18.76 -16.88 -16.52
C GLN A 66 19.72 -15.81 -17.03
N LYS A 67 20.97 -15.86 -16.57
CA LYS A 67 22.04 -14.98 -17.02
C LYS A 67 23.02 -15.75 -17.89
N SER A 68 23.41 -15.15 -19.00
CA SER A 68 24.56 -15.61 -19.84
C SER A 68 25.43 -14.42 -20.20
N VAL A 69 26.69 -14.68 -20.45
CA VAL A 69 27.67 -13.68 -20.93
C VAL A 69 28.28 -14.20 -22.20
N ALA A 70 28.16 -13.46 -23.30
CA ALA A 70 28.73 -13.80 -24.59
C ALA A 70 30.25 -13.53 -24.61
N GLU A 71 30.96 -14.05 -25.63
CA GLU A 71 32.42 -13.86 -25.78
C GLU A 71 32.80 -12.38 -25.92
N ASP A 72 31.91 -11.55 -26.48
CA ASP A 72 32.12 -10.12 -26.65
C ASP A 72 31.81 -9.30 -25.39
N GLY A 73 31.51 -9.98 -24.24
CA GLY A 73 31.20 -9.38 -22.97
C GLY A 73 29.72 -8.93 -22.82
N THR A 74 28.87 -9.22 -23.81
CA THR A 74 27.41 -8.91 -23.69
C THR A 74 26.76 -9.77 -22.65
N ILE A 75 26.14 -9.15 -21.67
CA ILE A 75 25.35 -9.79 -20.62
C ILE A 75 23.91 -9.89 -21.12
N LYS A 76 23.39 -11.11 -21.16
CA LYS A 76 21.97 -11.36 -21.45
C LYS A 76 21.29 -11.98 -20.26
N VAL A 77 20.16 -11.39 -19.86
CA VAL A 77 19.27 -11.93 -18.83
C VAL A 77 17.92 -12.23 -19.46
N THR A 78 17.42 -13.45 -19.25
CA THR A 78 16.10 -13.88 -19.73
C THR A 78 15.20 -14.17 -18.53
N VAL A 79 14.03 -13.52 -18.48
CA VAL A 79 13.02 -13.69 -17.44
C VAL A 79 11.79 -14.34 -18.08
N ALA A 80 11.84 -15.67 -18.19
CA ALA A 80 10.85 -16.44 -18.96
C ALA A 80 9.41 -16.26 -18.45
N MET A 81 9.23 -16.15 -17.14
CA MET A 81 7.90 -16.00 -16.49
C MET A 81 7.12 -14.79 -17.01
N ILE A 82 7.80 -13.71 -17.36
CA ILE A 82 7.18 -12.46 -17.83
C ILE A 82 7.50 -12.17 -19.31
N GLY A 83 8.15 -13.09 -20.01
CA GLY A 83 8.55 -12.92 -21.40
C GLY A 83 9.48 -11.72 -21.64
N ALA A 84 10.35 -11.41 -20.67
CA ALA A 84 11.27 -10.28 -20.75
C ALA A 84 12.73 -10.70 -20.93
N THR A 85 13.50 -9.81 -21.55
CA THR A 85 14.96 -9.95 -21.71
C THR A 85 15.65 -8.62 -21.43
N PHE A 86 16.87 -8.69 -20.91
CA PHE A 86 17.79 -7.56 -20.84
C PHE A 86 19.10 -7.95 -21.53
N GLU A 87 19.60 -7.10 -22.40
CA GLU A 87 20.89 -7.26 -23.04
C GLU A 87 21.71 -5.99 -22.88
N GLY A 88 22.94 -6.10 -22.32
CA GLY A 88 23.75 -4.92 -22.03
C GLY A 88 25.23 -5.25 -21.88
N LYS A 89 26.07 -4.21 -21.88
CA LYS A 89 27.51 -4.30 -21.69
C LYS A 89 28.01 -3.47 -20.54
N MET A 90 29.04 -3.94 -19.88
CA MET A 90 29.75 -3.15 -18.86
C MET A 90 30.42 -1.95 -19.50
N GLU A 91 30.13 -0.75 -18.99
CA GLU A 91 30.76 0.51 -19.35
C GLU A 91 31.09 1.26 -18.06
N GLY A 92 32.36 1.19 -17.65
CA GLY A 92 32.80 1.70 -16.36
C GLY A 92 32.18 0.91 -15.22
N ASP A 93 31.43 1.59 -14.35
CA ASP A 93 30.71 1.04 -13.19
C ASP A 93 29.22 0.75 -13.45
N CYS A 94 28.79 0.83 -14.71
CA CYS A 94 27.40 0.61 -15.13
C CYS A 94 27.30 -0.53 -16.13
N ILE A 95 26.11 -1.14 -16.24
CA ILE A 95 25.72 -2.02 -17.36
C ILE A 95 24.69 -1.26 -18.19
N ASN A 96 25.09 -0.79 -19.36
CA ASN A 96 24.19 -0.12 -20.30
C ASN A 96 23.61 -1.12 -21.29
N GLY A 97 22.28 -1.09 -21.45
CA GLY A 97 21.60 -2.07 -22.27
C GLY A 97 20.19 -1.71 -22.63
N THR A 98 19.47 -2.71 -23.14
CA THR A 98 18.08 -2.63 -23.54
C THR A 98 17.27 -3.70 -22.80
N PHE A 99 16.19 -3.28 -22.17
CA PHE A 99 15.17 -4.16 -21.65
C PHE A 99 14.06 -4.32 -22.69
N ALA A 100 13.68 -5.56 -22.98
CA ALA A 100 12.62 -5.88 -23.95
C ALA A 100 11.56 -6.77 -23.30
N GLN A 101 10.28 -6.44 -23.56
CA GLN A 101 9.13 -7.26 -23.15
C GLN A 101 8.01 -7.14 -24.20
N GLY A 102 7.67 -8.22 -24.88
CA GLY A 102 6.76 -8.19 -26.02
C GLY A 102 7.28 -7.27 -27.13
N ALA A 103 6.47 -6.29 -27.53
CA ALA A 103 6.87 -5.28 -28.52
C ALA A 103 7.62 -4.08 -27.91
N LEU A 104 7.73 -4.01 -26.59
CA LEU A 104 8.38 -2.91 -25.88
C LEU A 104 9.90 -3.13 -25.83
N GLN A 105 10.68 -2.13 -26.23
CA GLN A 105 12.13 -2.09 -26.09
C GLN A 105 12.52 -0.72 -25.51
N LEU A 106 13.15 -0.72 -24.34
CA LEU A 106 13.52 0.50 -23.63
C LEU A 106 14.97 0.45 -23.16
N PRO A 107 15.70 1.57 -23.23
CA PRO A 107 17.02 1.65 -22.65
C PRO A 107 16.98 1.48 -21.14
N LEU A 108 17.94 0.74 -20.60
CA LEU A 108 18.09 0.52 -19.16
C LEU A 108 19.57 0.52 -18.79
N THR A 109 19.94 1.41 -17.89
CA THR A 109 21.27 1.45 -17.29
C THR A 109 21.19 0.89 -15.88
N LEU A 110 21.97 -0.14 -15.60
CA LEU A 110 22.08 -0.74 -14.27
C LEU A 110 23.34 -0.24 -13.57
N LYS A 111 23.21 0.12 -12.30
CA LYS A 111 24.30 0.43 -11.37
C LYS A 111 24.40 -0.62 -10.29
N GLN A 112 25.60 -0.87 -9.80
CA GLN A 112 25.79 -1.82 -8.70
C GLN A 112 25.13 -1.32 -7.43
N GLY A 113 24.46 -2.22 -6.73
CA GLY A 113 23.69 -1.95 -5.53
C GLY A 113 22.18 -1.98 -5.78
N LYS A 114 21.43 -2.03 -4.68
CA LYS A 114 19.98 -1.84 -4.72
C LYS A 114 19.70 -0.35 -4.62
N ASN A 115 18.96 0.18 -5.58
CA ASN A 115 18.43 1.54 -5.49
C ASN A 115 17.19 1.50 -4.58
N GLU A 116 17.41 1.25 -3.29
CA GLU A 116 16.35 1.25 -2.30
C GLU A 116 16.02 2.71 -1.93
N VAL A 117 14.80 3.12 -2.20
CA VAL A 117 14.30 4.40 -1.71
C VAL A 117 14.27 4.36 -0.19
N ARG A 118 14.91 5.33 0.46
CA ARG A 118 14.99 5.37 1.92
C ARG A 118 13.60 5.56 2.53
N ARG A 119 13.43 5.02 3.73
CA ARG A 119 12.22 5.21 4.57
C ARG A 119 12.63 5.79 5.92
N PRO A 120 13.07 7.08 5.96
CA PRO A 120 13.73 7.65 7.14
C PRO A 120 12.82 7.75 8.37
N GLN A 121 11.51 7.72 8.18
CA GLN A 121 10.55 7.77 9.29
C GLN A 121 10.27 6.40 9.91
N THR A 122 10.72 5.28 9.30
CA THR A 122 10.54 3.96 9.89
C THR A 122 11.24 3.89 11.25
N PRO A 123 10.49 3.65 12.35
CA PRO A 123 11.08 3.64 13.67
C PRO A 123 12.10 2.52 13.84
N VAL A 124 13.24 2.84 14.47
CA VAL A 124 14.30 1.88 14.79
C VAL A 124 14.63 1.90 16.27
N ALA A 125 14.97 0.74 16.83
CA ALA A 125 15.41 0.61 18.23
C ALA A 125 16.72 1.38 18.49
N PRO A 126 16.96 1.88 19.74
CA PRO A 126 16.12 1.71 20.92
C PRO A 126 14.93 2.66 20.95
N PHE A 127 13.76 2.15 21.37
CA PHE A 127 12.54 2.95 21.51
C PHE A 127 12.43 3.60 22.90
N PRO A 128 11.98 4.86 23.04
CA PRO A 128 11.71 5.48 24.34
C PRO A 128 10.38 5.04 24.97
N TYR A 129 9.75 4.02 24.43
CA TYR A 129 8.47 3.44 24.84
C TYR A 129 8.53 1.91 24.78
N LYS A 130 7.60 1.23 25.43
CA LYS A 130 7.52 -0.24 25.43
C LYS A 130 6.77 -0.73 24.20
N GLN A 131 7.25 -1.81 23.60
CA GLN A 131 6.52 -2.62 22.61
C GLN A 131 6.30 -4.03 23.19
N GLU A 132 5.08 -4.53 23.07
CA GLU A 132 4.70 -5.86 23.54
C GLU A 132 3.95 -6.60 22.43
N GLU A 133 4.44 -7.81 22.11
CA GLU A 133 3.73 -8.70 21.20
C GLU A 133 2.49 -9.25 21.92
N VAL A 134 1.35 -9.10 21.27
CA VAL A 134 0.05 -9.56 21.78
C VAL A 134 -0.65 -10.42 20.75
N SER A 135 -1.61 -11.21 21.20
CA SER A 135 -2.49 -11.95 20.29
C SER A 135 -3.90 -12.03 20.86
N PHE A 136 -4.87 -12.14 19.94
CA PHE A 136 -6.27 -12.40 20.23
C PHE A 136 -6.87 -13.31 19.16
N GLU A 137 -8.07 -13.79 19.40
CA GLU A 137 -8.78 -14.68 18.48
C GLU A 137 -10.17 -14.12 18.15
N ASN A 138 -10.59 -14.30 16.90
CA ASN A 138 -11.95 -14.01 16.44
C ASN A 138 -12.28 -14.93 15.26
N ALA A 139 -13.52 -15.47 15.23
CA ALA A 139 -14.07 -16.27 14.12
C ALA A 139 -13.12 -17.40 13.64
N GLY A 140 -12.37 -18.03 14.56
CA GLY A 140 -11.43 -19.12 14.25
C GLY A 140 -10.07 -18.66 13.73
N PHE A 141 -9.82 -17.36 13.61
CA PHE A 141 -8.52 -16.78 13.26
C PHE A 141 -7.78 -16.30 14.50
N ARG A 142 -6.47 -16.49 14.48
CA ARG A 142 -5.57 -15.90 15.46
C ARG A 142 -4.88 -14.69 14.86
N PHE A 143 -4.95 -13.58 15.57
CA PHE A 143 -4.36 -12.31 15.18
C PHE A 143 -3.11 -12.03 16.01
N GLY A 144 -1.99 -11.74 15.34
CA GLY A 144 -0.80 -11.18 15.98
C GLY A 144 -0.88 -9.67 15.99
N GLY A 145 -0.36 -9.04 17.03
CA GLY A 145 -0.34 -7.58 17.13
C GLY A 145 0.80 -7.07 17.98
N THR A 146 1.07 -5.78 17.90
CA THR A 146 2.03 -5.06 18.73
C THR A 146 1.34 -3.95 19.50
N LEU A 147 1.36 -4.04 20.82
CA LEU A 147 0.91 -2.98 21.72
C LEU A 147 2.10 -2.07 22.05
N CYS A 148 2.00 -0.79 21.65
CA CYS A 148 2.97 0.24 22.00
C CYS A 148 2.43 1.06 23.18
N THR A 149 3.20 1.18 24.28
CA THR A 149 2.80 1.93 25.47
C THR A 149 3.86 2.96 25.85
N PRO A 150 3.47 4.24 26.08
CA PRO A 150 4.38 5.26 26.60
C PRO A 150 5.04 4.84 27.92
N ALA A 151 6.18 5.45 28.27
CA ALA A 151 6.92 5.10 29.49
C ALA A 151 6.06 5.20 30.78
N ASN A 152 5.17 6.20 30.84
CA ASN A 152 4.29 6.46 32.00
C ASN A 152 2.84 6.04 31.71
N CYS A 153 2.64 4.90 31.06
CA CYS A 153 1.32 4.39 30.70
C CYS A 153 0.54 3.96 31.95
N THR A 154 -0.72 4.38 32.04
CA THR A 154 -1.71 3.96 33.05
C THR A 154 -2.99 3.52 32.34
N ASN A 155 -3.95 2.99 33.09
CA ASN A 155 -5.26 2.63 32.52
C ASN A 155 -6.02 3.82 31.90
N ASP A 156 -5.75 5.05 32.38
CA ASP A 156 -6.35 6.29 31.86
C ASP A 156 -5.58 6.89 30.67
N THR A 157 -4.43 6.31 30.33
CA THR A 157 -3.72 6.67 29.09
C THR A 157 -4.63 6.36 27.90
N PRO A 158 -4.91 7.32 27.00
CA PRO A 158 -5.69 6.99 25.81
C PRO A 158 -4.94 5.97 24.97
N VAL A 159 -5.66 4.99 24.47
CA VAL A 159 -5.15 4.00 23.54
C VAL A 159 -5.96 4.03 22.26
N VAL A 160 -5.30 3.85 21.12
CA VAL A 160 -5.96 3.71 19.82
C VAL A 160 -5.69 2.33 19.23
N LEU A 161 -6.74 1.76 18.66
CA LEU A 161 -6.63 0.64 17.74
C LEU A 161 -6.33 1.19 16.34
N LEU A 162 -5.27 0.72 15.68
CA LEU A 162 -4.97 1.04 14.29
C LEU A 162 -5.65 -0.01 13.39
N VAL A 163 -6.50 0.43 12.45
CA VAL A 163 -7.26 -0.44 11.54
C VAL A 163 -6.85 -0.14 10.10
N THR A 164 -6.33 -1.16 9.41
CA THR A 164 -5.78 -1.09 8.06
C THR A 164 -6.83 -0.81 6.99
N GLY A 165 -6.38 -0.37 5.82
CA GLY A 165 -7.19 -0.20 4.63
C GLY A 165 -7.52 -1.51 3.93
N SER A 166 -8.05 -1.42 2.71
CA SER A 166 -8.51 -2.55 1.91
C SER A 166 -7.39 -3.53 1.53
N GLY A 167 -7.73 -4.81 1.48
CA GLY A 167 -6.80 -5.90 1.19
C GLY A 167 -6.21 -6.52 2.44
N GLN A 168 -5.57 -7.68 2.30
CA GLN A 168 -4.90 -8.35 3.41
C GLN A 168 -3.56 -7.66 3.70
N GLN A 169 -3.39 -7.12 4.89
CA GLN A 169 -2.23 -6.33 5.28
C GLN A 169 -1.60 -6.81 6.59
N ASN A 170 -0.32 -6.52 6.76
CA ASN A 170 0.32 -6.66 8.07
C ASN A 170 -0.04 -5.47 8.97
N ARG A 171 0.27 -5.62 10.26
CA ARG A 171 0.03 -4.62 11.31
C ARG A 171 0.63 -3.24 11.05
N ASP A 172 1.62 -3.15 10.16
CA ASP A 172 2.30 -1.89 9.81
C ASP A 172 1.68 -1.19 8.59
N GLU A 173 0.67 -1.84 7.95
CA GLU A 173 0.07 -1.39 6.68
C GLU A 173 1.17 -1.19 5.62
N GLU A 174 2.05 -2.21 5.48
CA GLU A 174 3.25 -2.08 4.68
C GLU A 174 2.97 -2.05 3.18
N LEU A 175 3.32 -0.95 2.53
CA LEU A 175 3.17 -0.75 1.10
C LEU A 175 4.41 -0.07 0.52
N PHE A 176 5.06 -0.65 -0.48
CA PHE A 176 6.29 -0.15 -1.10
C PHE A 176 7.43 0.15 -0.09
N GLY A 177 7.51 -0.64 0.98
CA GLY A 177 8.48 -0.46 2.06
C GLY A 177 8.14 0.68 3.04
N HIS A 178 7.07 1.43 2.82
CA HIS A 178 6.49 2.31 3.82
C HIS A 178 5.79 1.48 4.89
N ARG A 179 5.83 1.96 6.14
CA ARG A 179 5.14 1.36 7.28
C ARG A 179 4.34 2.41 8.03
N PRO A 180 3.24 2.91 7.43
CA PRO A 180 2.48 4.03 7.97
C PRO A 180 2.06 3.82 9.43
N PHE A 181 1.56 2.64 9.77
CA PHE A 181 1.10 2.37 11.13
C PHE A 181 2.23 2.23 12.16
N ALA A 182 3.43 1.80 11.74
CA ALA A 182 4.60 1.87 12.62
C ALA A 182 4.98 3.32 12.92
N VAL A 183 4.92 4.20 11.91
CA VAL A 183 5.21 5.64 12.04
C VAL A 183 4.17 6.34 12.93
N ILE A 184 2.88 6.06 12.71
CA ILE A 184 1.80 6.59 13.57
C ILE A 184 1.98 6.11 15.00
N ALA A 185 2.25 4.82 15.24
CA ALA A 185 2.43 4.26 16.57
C ALA A 185 3.63 4.86 17.32
N ASP A 186 4.74 5.13 16.63
CA ASP A 186 5.90 5.82 17.21
C ASP A 186 5.53 7.26 17.61
N ALA A 187 4.88 8.00 16.71
CA ALA A 187 4.43 9.37 16.98
C ALA A 187 3.47 9.43 18.18
N LEU A 188 2.50 8.51 18.24
CA LEU A 188 1.55 8.40 19.35
C LEU A 188 2.26 8.11 20.68
N ALA A 189 3.13 7.10 20.71
CA ALA A 189 3.81 6.68 21.94
C ALA A 189 4.74 7.78 22.49
N ARG A 190 5.44 8.52 21.62
CA ARG A 190 6.25 9.68 22.00
C ARG A 190 5.42 10.84 22.55
N ASN A 191 4.13 10.90 22.20
CA ASN A 191 3.19 11.93 22.66
C ASN A 191 2.25 11.43 23.78
N GLY A 192 2.61 10.33 24.46
CA GLY A 192 1.87 9.84 25.63
C GLY A 192 0.55 9.13 25.31
N ILE A 193 0.41 8.58 24.11
CA ILE A 193 -0.77 7.85 23.62
C ILE A 193 -0.34 6.41 23.31
N ALA A 194 -1.05 5.42 23.86
CA ALA A 194 -0.82 4.03 23.54
C ALA A 194 -1.48 3.65 22.20
N SER A 195 -0.99 2.58 21.57
CA SER A 195 -1.59 2.07 20.33
C SER A 195 -1.45 0.56 20.19
N LEU A 196 -2.48 -0.07 19.63
CA LEU A 196 -2.45 -1.46 19.18
C LEU A 196 -2.60 -1.48 17.67
N ARG A 197 -1.68 -2.14 16.99
CA ARG A 197 -1.75 -2.51 15.58
C ARG A 197 -1.70 -4.02 15.46
N TYR A 198 -2.46 -4.59 14.54
CA TYR A 198 -2.60 -6.04 14.39
C TYR A 198 -2.58 -6.45 12.92
N ASP A 199 -2.12 -7.68 12.67
CA ASP A 199 -2.15 -8.29 11.34
C ASP A 199 -3.57 -8.69 10.99
N ASP A 200 -3.98 -8.54 9.73
CA ASP A 200 -5.29 -8.94 9.26
C ASP A 200 -5.50 -10.46 9.38
N ARG A 201 -6.77 -10.89 9.33
CA ARG A 201 -7.13 -12.31 9.40
C ARG A 201 -6.39 -13.12 8.34
N GLY A 202 -5.81 -14.24 8.78
CA GLY A 202 -5.07 -15.15 7.90
C GLY A 202 -3.75 -14.58 7.36
N TRP A 203 -3.24 -13.45 7.90
CA TRP A 203 -1.95 -12.91 7.48
C TRP A 203 -0.84 -13.97 7.60
N GLY A 204 -0.07 -14.14 6.52
CA GLY A 204 1.00 -15.15 6.43
C GLY A 204 0.52 -16.55 6.06
N ASP A 205 -0.77 -16.86 6.11
CA ASP A 205 -1.35 -18.10 5.62
C ASP A 205 -1.82 -17.96 4.17
N LYS A 206 -1.03 -18.48 3.24
CA LYS A 206 -1.32 -18.43 1.80
C LYS A 206 -2.54 -19.26 1.39
N SER A 207 -3.08 -20.12 2.26
CA SER A 207 -4.29 -20.90 2.00
C SER A 207 -5.58 -20.12 2.27
N THR A 208 -5.49 -19.01 2.98
CA THR A 208 -6.63 -18.15 3.28
C THR A 208 -7.04 -17.33 2.05
N ASP A 209 -8.21 -17.62 1.51
CA ASP A 209 -8.83 -16.81 0.46
C ASP A 209 -9.48 -15.56 1.09
N PHE A 210 -8.75 -14.45 1.06
CA PHE A 210 -9.17 -13.20 1.66
C PHE A 210 -10.41 -12.59 0.96
N SER A 211 -10.63 -12.86 -0.31
CA SER A 211 -11.74 -12.32 -1.10
C SER A 211 -13.14 -12.80 -0.64
N ARG A 212 -13.17 -13.81 0.23
CA ARG A 212 -14.41 -14.35 0.81
C ARG A 212 -14.95 -13.52 1.97
N PHE A 213 -14.08 -12.72 2.63
CA PHE A 213 -14.44 -11.90 3.78
C PHE A 213 -14.92 -10.53 3.35
N THR A 214 -15.67 -9.89 4.21
CA THR A 214 -16.32 -8.61 3.95
C THR A 214 -15.84 -7.55 4.96
N THR A 215 -16.14 -6.30 4.70
CA THR A 215 -15.89 -5.21 5.66
C THR A 215 -16.54 -5.47 7.01
N ASP A 216 -17.67 -6.18 7.06
CA ASP A 216 -18.32 -6.57 8.32
C ASP A 216 -17.50 -7.60 9.10
N ASP A 217 -16.80 -8.52 8.41
CA ASP A 217 -15.87 -9.45 9.05
C ASP A 217 -14.68 -8.70 9.69
N PHE A 218 -14.11 -7.75 8.97
CA PHE A 218 -12.99 -6.93 9.46
C PHE A 218 -13.41 -6.01 10.61
N LYS A 219 -14.66 -5.49 10.58
CA LYS A 219 -15.27 -4.77 11.70
C LYS A 219 -15.40 -5.65 12.95
N GLN A 220 -15.72 -6.94 12.80
CA GLN A 220 -15.76 -7.88 13.92
C GLN A 220 -14.36 -8.14 14.48
N ASP A 221 -13.32 -8.25 13.64
CA ASP A 221 -11.94 -8.39 14.10
C ASP A 221 -11.49 -7.16 14.90
N ALA A 222 -11.77 -5.96 14.38
CA ALA A 222 -11.51 -4.73 15.11
C ALA A 222 -12.28 -4.66 16.43
N THR A 223 -13.52 -5.19 16.48
CA THR A 223 -14.30 -5.29 17.72
C THR A 223 -13.61 -6.18 18.76
N ALA A 224 -13.07 -7.34 18.34
CA ALA A 224 -12.34 -8.24 19.24
C ALA A 224 -11.05 -7.58 19.76
N ALA A 225 -10.35 -6.84 18.90
CA ALA A 225 -9.17 -6.07 19.31
C ALA A 225 -9.50 -4.95 20.32
N LEU A 226 -10.64 -4.25 20.16
CA LEU A 226 -11.13 -3.27 21.15
C LEU A 226 -11.46 -3.93 22.49
N GLN A 227 -12.06 -5.12 22.46
CA GLN A 227 -12.33 -5.90 23.68
C GLN A 227 -11.04 -6.31 24.38
N LEU A 228 -10.00 -6.74 23.63
CA LEU A 228 -8.68 -7.03 24.19
C LEU A 228 -8.13 -5.83 24.98
N LEU A 229 -8.19 -4.62 24.38
CA LEU A 229 -7.70 -3.39 25.02
C LEU A 229 -8.46 -3.08 26.31
N ARG A 230 -9.79 -3.24 26.31
CA ARG A 230 -10.63 -2.95 27.48
C ARG A 230 -10.57 -4.04 28.56
N GLN A 231 -10.64 -5.31 28.18
CA GLN A 231 -10.83 -6.41 29.15
C GLN A 231 -9.50 -6.94 29.68
N ARG A 232 -8.47 -7.08 28.82
CA ARG A 232 -7.16 -7.61 29.24
C ARG A 232 -6.21 -6.53 29.71
N PHE A 233 -6.18 -5.39 29.01
CA PHE A 233 -5.25 -4.30 29.31
C PHE A 233 -5.89 -3.19 30.14
N HIS A 234 -7.21 -3.25 30.37
CA HIS A 234 -7.98 -2.36 31.25
C HIS A 234 -7.89 -0.87 30.90
N PHE A 235 -7.67 -0.54 29.62
CA PHE A 235 -7.74 0.85 29.18
C PHE A 235 -9.17 1.39 29.30
N THR A 236 -9.31 2.54 29.95
CA THR A 236 -10.61 3.20 30.18
C THR A 236 -11.03 4.07 28.99
N ARG A 237 -10.08 4.45 28.14
CA ARG A 237 -10.28 5.35 27.01
C ARG A 237 -9.70 4.79 25.73
N VAL A 238 -10.56 4.16 24.92
CA VAL A 238 -10.18 3.40 23.74
C VAL A 238 -10.75 4.04 22.48
N GLY A 239 -9.89 4.58 21.63
CA GLY A 239 -10.24 5.13 20.33
C GLY A 239 -9.83 4.22 19.17
N ILE A 240 -10.13 4.68 17.96
CA ILE A 240 -9.71 4.02 16.71
C ILE A 240 -9.05 5.06 15.81
N VAL A 241 -7.92 4.70 15.22
CA VAL A 241 -7.35 5.39 14.05
C VAL A 241 -7.45 4.42 12.89
N GLY A 242 -8.28 4.72 11.91
CA GLY A 242 -8.46 3.87 10.74
C GLY A 242 -8.07 4.58 9.45
N HIS A 243 -7.39 3.87 8.57
CA HIS A 243 -7.00 4.38 7.26
C HIS A 243 -7.86 3.74 6.17
N SER A 244 -8.33 4.54 5.21
CA SER A 244 -9.11 4.07 4.06
C SER A 244 -10.33 3.23 4.51
N GLU A 245 -10.46 1.95 4.14
CA GLU A 245 -11.51 1.06 4.63
C GLU A 245 -11.51 0.96 6.17
N GLY A 246 -10.34 0.96 6.81
CA GLY A 246 -10.24 1.02 8.27
C GLY A 246 -10.85 2.28 8.87
N GLY A 247 -10.76 3.42 8.18
CA GLY A 247 -11.47 4.65 8.55
C GLY A 247 -12.98 4.50 8.46
N THR A 248 -13.47 3.77 7.45
CA THR A 248 -14.89 3.42 7.33
C THR A 248 -15.34 2.49 8.46
N ILE A 249 -14.52 1.49 8.80
CA ILE A 249 -14.75 0.60 9.95
C ILE A 249 -14.80 1.40 11.26
N ALA A 250 -13.92 2.40 11.42
CA ALA A 250 -13.95 3.29 12.57
C ALA A 250 -15.27 4.05 12.68
N LEU A 251 -15.81 4.59 11.57
CA LEU A 251 -17.13 5.23 11.52
C LEU A 251 -18.25 4.24 11.89
N MET A 252 -18.19 3.00 11.38
CA MET A 252 -19.18 1.96 11.71
C MET A 252 -19.17 1.63 13.20
N LEU A 253 -17.99 1.42 13.79
CA LEU A 253 -17.85 1.11 15.22
C LEU A 253 -18.20 2.28 16.13
N ALA A 254 -17.92 3.51 15.71
CA ALA A 254 -18.37 4.73 16.41
C ALA A 254 -19.90 4.85 16.42
N ALA A 255 -20.56 4.55 15.29
CA ALA A 255 -22.03 4.53 15.21
C ALA A 255 -22.67 3.45 16.10
N GLU A 256 -21.94 2.35 16.37
CA GLU A 256 -22.32 1.30 17.32
C GLU A 256 -21.96 1.63 18.78
N GLY A 257 -21.33 2.79 19.05
CA GLY A 257 -20.92 3.21 20.40
C GLY A 257 -19.73 2.40 20.97
N LYS A 258 -18.93 1.76 20.13
CA LYS A 258 -17.82 0.89 20.55
C LYS A 258 -16.48 1.61 20.75
N ALA A 259 -16.38 2.87 20.31
CA ALA A 259 -15.19 3.70 20.46
C ALA A 259 -15.50 4.97 21.27
N ASP A 260 -14.55 5.43 22.09
CA ASP A 260 -14.67 6.66 22.85
C ASP A 260 -14.31 7.90 22.03
N PHE A 261 -13.57 7.73 20.95
CA PHE A 261 -13.24 8.71 19.91
C PHE A 261 -12.71 8.00 18.67
N ILE A 262 -12.73 8.66 17.53
CA ILE A 262 -12.14 8.10 16.30
C ILE A 262 -11.35 9.16 15.51
N VAL A 263 -10.35 8.67 14.77
CA VAL A 263 -9.64 9.40 13.72
C VAL A 263 -9.81 8.63 12.41
N SER A 264 -10.49 9.23 11.45
CA SER A 264 -10.68 8.70 10.10
C SER A 264 -9.66 9.32 9.15
N LEU A 265 -8.71 8.52 8.69
CA LEU A 265 -7.68 8.91 7.72
C LEU A 265 -8.13 8.46 6.33
N ALA A 266 -8.65 9.37 5.53
CA ALA A 266 -9.21 9.09 4.20
C ALA A 266 -10.25 7.95 4.21
N GLY A 267 -10.97 7.77 5.33
CA GLY A 267 -12.04 6.79 5.46
C GLY A 267 -13.25 7.20 4.63
N MET A 268 -13.77 6.28 3.86
CA MET A 268 -14.88 6.49 2.94
C MET A 268 -16.17 6.80 3.72
N ALA A 269 -16.81 7.94 3.41
CA ALA A 269 -18.12 8.34 3.94
C ALA A 269 -19.24 8.24 2.89
N ALA A 270 -18.91 8.34 1.61
CA ALA A 270 -19.82 8.04 0.50
C ALA A 270 -20.08 6.53 0.39
N SER A 271 -21.04 6.12 -0.45
CA SER A 271 -21.24 4.69 -0.73
C SER A 271 -20.02 4.05 -1.39
N GLY A 272 -19.82 2.75 -1.17
CA GLY A 272 -18.72 2.02 -1.81
C GLY A 272 -18.76 2.11 -3.33
N ARG A 273 -19.96 2.04 -3.92
CA ARG A 273 -20.17 2.21 -5.37
C ARG A 273 -19.71 3.60 -5.85
N GLU A 274 -20.11 4.66 -5.16
CA GLU A 274 -19.72 6.03 -5.52
C GLU A 274 -18.23 6.24 -5.36
N THR A 275 -17.65 5.73 -4.27
CA THR A 275 -16.21 5.82 -3.99
C THR A 275 -15.40 5.17 -5.12
N LEU A 276 -15.75 3.94 -5.55
CA LEU A 276 -15.03 3.26 -6.64
C LEU A 276 -15.17 3.98 -7.97
N LEU A 277 -16.35 4.50 -8.28
CA LEU A 277 -16.56 5.25 -9.52
C LEU A 277 -15.74 6.54 -9.52
N GLN A 278 -15.74 7.27 -8.42
CA GLN A 278 -14.98 8.50 -8.26
C GLN A 278 -13.47 8.25 -8.28
N GLN A 279 -12.99 7.16 -7.67
CA GLN A 279 -11.60 6.72 -7.76
C GLN A 279 -11.15 6.55 -9.21
N ASN A 280 -11.96 5.88 -10.04
CA ASN A 280 -11.64 5.72 -11.46
C ASN A 280 -11.54 7.09 -12.17
N ARG A 281 -12.46 8.03 -11.88
CA ARG A 281 -12.41 9.39 -12.43
C ARG A 281 -11.13 10.12 -12.03
N LEU A 282 -10.81 10.12 -10.75
CA LEU A 282 -9.62 10.80 -10.20
C LEU A 282 -8.32 10.27 -10.78
N VAL A 283 -8.18 8.96 -10.90
CA VAL A 283 -7.00 8.32 -11.49
C VAL A 283 -6.83 8.73 -12.95
N LEU A 284 -7.91 8.71 -13.76
CA LEU A 284 -7.85 9.12 -15.15
C LEU A 284 -7.55 10.61 -15.32
N GLN A 285 -8.13 11.46 -14.47
CA GLN A 285 -7.85 12.89 -14.45
C GLN A 285 -6.39 13.17 -14.06
N ALA A 286 -5.88 12.50 -13.04
CA ALA A 286 -4.48 12.61 -12.63
C ALA A 286 -3.50 12.11 -13.71
N ALA A 287 -3.94 11.18 -14.57
CA ALA A 287 -3.22 10.74 -15.76
C ALA A 287 -3.34 11.72 -16.95
N GLY A 288 -4.01 12.86 -16.78
CA GLY A 288 -4.15 13.91 -17.82
C GLY A 288 -5.21 13.63 -18.88
N MET A 289 -6.14 12.71 -18.64
CA MET A 289 -7.25 12.44 -19.57
C MET A 289 -8.25 13.59 -19.58
N THR A 290 -8.80 13.90 -20.78
CA THR A 290 -9.83 14.93 -20.92
C THR A 290 -11.16 14.49 -20.29
N PRO A 291 -12.04 15.42 -19.86
CA PRO A 291 -13.32 15.08 -19.24
C PRO A 291 -14.18 14.12 -20.07
N ASP A 292 -14.22 14.30 -21.40
CA ASP A 292 -14.98 13.43 -22.29
C ASP A 292 -14.45 11.99 -22.32
N VAL A 293 -13.12 11.82 -22.30
CA VAL A 293 -12.49 10.50 -22.23
C VAL A 293 -12.78 9.85 -20.86
N VAL A 294 -12.67 10.63 -19.78
CA VAL A 294 -12.98 10.15 -18.43
C VAL A 294 -14.43 9.65 -18.35
N GLU A 295 -15.39 10.44 -18.86
CA GLU A 295 -16.81 10.06 -18.80
C GLU A 295 -17.11 8.84 -19.68
N THR A 296 -16.54 8.80 -20.90
CA THR A 296 -16.65 7.63 -21.80
C THR A 296 -16.15 6.35 -21.13
N TYR A 297 -15.05 6.43 -20.39
CA TYR A 297 -14.47 5.29 -19.67
C TYR A 297 -15.28 4.90 -18.42
N CYS A 298 -15.74 5.88 -17.66
CA CYS A 298 -16.45 5.63 -16.40
C CYS A 298 -17.90 5.16 -16.59
N LYS A 299 -18.55 5.48 -17.69
CA LYS A 299 -19.94 5.09 -17.96
C LYS A 299 -20.15 3.55 -17.94
N PRO A 300 -19.40 2.72 -18.68
CA PRO A 300 -19.53 1.26 -18.59
C PRO A 300 -19.12 0.72 -17.22
N ILE A 301 -18.14 1.34 -16.54
CA ILE A 301 -17.77 0.95 -15.16
C ILE A 301 -18.97 1.17 -14.23
N ALA A 302 -19.61 2.35 -14.28
CA ALA A 302 -20.79 2.65 -13.47
C ALA A 302 -21.89 1.61 -13.68
N LYS A 303 -22.20 1.27 -14.93
CA LYS A 303 -23.17 0.23 -15.27
C LYS A 303 -22.84 -1.14 -14.66
N ALA A 304 -21.56 -1.53 -14.71
CA ALA A 304 -21.10 -2.80 -14.13
C ALA A 304 -21.25 -2.80 -12.60
N LEU A 305 -20.82 -1.70 -11.94
CA LEU A 305 -20.90 -1.55 -10.49
C LEU A 305 -22.36 -1.51 -10.00
N ASP A 306 -23.25 -0.84 -10.73
CA ASP A 306 -24.69 -0.78 -10.40
C ASP A 306 -25.31 -2.19 -10.44
N ALA A 307 -25.07 -2.94 -11.50
CA ALA A 307 -25.60 -4.29 -11.64
C ALA A 307 -25.07 -5.25 -10.56
N LEU A 308 -23.78 -5.13 -10.19
CA LEU A 308 -23.19 -5.92 -9.11
C LEU A 308 -23.76 -5.54 -7.74
N ALA A 309 -23.97 -4.23 -7.48
CA ALA A 309 -24.59 -3.74 -6.25
C ALA A 309 -26.05 -4.19 -6.11
N GLU A 310 -26.79 -4.33 -7.21
CA GLU A 310 -28.13 -4.89 -7.27
C GLU A 310 -28.15 -6.43 -7.07
N GLY A 311 -27.00 -7.08 -6.94
CA GLY A 311 -26.90 -8.53 -6.73
C GLY A 311 -27.05 -9.38 -8.01
N LYS A 312 -27.08 -8.77 -9.19
CA LYS A 312 -27.22 -9.51 -10.46
C LYS A 312 -26.08 -10.49 -10.67
N ALA A 313 -26.37 -11.68 -11.20
CA ALA A 313 -25.35 -12.62 -11.64
C ALA A 313 -24.60 -12.04 -12.86
N VAL A 314 -23.29 -12.27 -12.96
CA VAL A 314 -22.47 -11.69 -14.03
C VAL A 314 -22.97 -12.08 -15.42
N GLU A 315 -23.46 -13.31 -15.54
CA GLU A 315 -24.02 -13.90 -16.77
C GLU A 315 -25.31 -13.21 -17.26
N GLU A 316 -26.02 -12.54 -16.35
CA GLU A 316 -27.27 -11.82 -16.65
C GLU A 316 -27.03 -10.35 -17.05
N ILE A 317 -25.79 -9.87 -16.92
CA ILE A 317 -25.46 -8.48 -17.16
C ILE A 317 -25.10 -8.27 -18.64
N SER A 318 -26.03 -7.67 -19.41
CA SER A 318 -25.85 -7.44 -20.84
C SER A 318 -24.80 -6.35 -21.12
N ASP A 319 -23.94 -6.58 -22.12
CA ASP A 319 -23.00 -5.61 -22.68
C ASP A 319 -23.46 -5.05 -24.04
N ALA A 320 -24.72 -5.24 -24.41
CA ALA A 320 -25.25 -4.87 -25.73
C ALA A 320 -25.18 -3.37 -26.03
N ASP A 321 -25.36 -2.53 -25.02
CA ASP A 321 -25.29 -1.05 -25.09
C ASP A 321 -23.90 -0.48 -24.72
N VAL A 322 -22.92 -1.36 -24.45
CA VAL A 322 -21.54 -0.95 -24.19
C VAL A 322 -20.77 -0.85 -25.51
N PRO A 323 -20.12 0.31 -25.81
CA PRO A 323 -19.29 0.45 -27.00
C PRO A 323 -18.24 -0.65 -27.11
N ASN A 324 -17.98 -1.16 -28.31
CA ASN A 324 -17.12 -2.32 -28.52
C ASN A 324 -15.71 -2.15 -27.92
N GLU A 325 -15.15 -0.95 -28.05
CA GLU A 325 -13.84 -0.58 -27.48
C GLU A 325 -13.82 -0.59 -25.95
N MET A 326 -14.98 -0.44 -25.30
CA MET A 326 -15.12 -0.41 -23.84
C MET A 326 -15.55 -1.75 -23.24
N LYS A 327 -15.97 -2.73 -24.07
CA LYS A 327 -16.35 -4.07 -23.58
C LYS A 327 -15.26 -4.79 -22.76
N PRO A 328 -13.95 -4.69 -23.09
CA PRO A 328 -12.92 -5.28 -22.26
C PRO A 328 -12.88 -4.69 -20.85
N VAL A 329 -13.03 -3.36 -20.72
CA VAL A 329 -13.07 -2.66 -19.43
C VAL A 329 -14.29 -3.11 -18.63
N PHE A 330 -15.46 -3.12 -19.25
CA PHE A 330 -16.72 -3.55 -18.64
C PHE A 330 -16.61 -5.00 -18.08
N LYS A 331 -16.15 -5.94 -18.91
CA LYS A 331 -15.99 -7.36 -18.52
C LYS A 331 -14.97 -7.51 -17.38
N LYS A 332 -13.85 -6.79 -17.44
CA LYS A 332 -12.86 -6.79 -16.37
C LYS A 332 -13.44 -6.25 -15.06
N THR A 333 -14.23 -5.18 -15.11
CA THR A 333 -14.90 -4.61 -13.93
C THR A 333 -15.87 -5.62 -13.31
N LEU A 334 -16.69 -6.30 -14.12
CA LEU A 334 -17.58 -7.35 -13.65
C LEU A 334 -16.80 -8.49 -12.98
N GLN A 335 -15.74 -8.96 -13.62
CA GLN A 335 -14.92 -10.06 -13.08
C GLN A 335 -14.27 -9.68 -11.75
N GLN A 336 -13.67 -8.50 -11.65
CA GLN A 336 -13.02 -8.02 -10.43
C GLN A 336 -14.03 -7.72 -9.32
N GLY A 337 -15.19 -7.18 -9.67
CA GLY A 337 -16.27 -6.85 -8.74
C GLY A 337 -17.12 -8.02 -8.25
N ASN A 338 -16.91 -9.24 -8.76
CA ASN A 338 -17.78 -10.38 -8.46
C ASN A 338 -17.40 -11.17 -7.19
N SER A 339 -16.41 -10.73 -6.42
CA SER A 339 -16.10 -11.38 -5.13
C SER A 339 -17.13 -11.02 -4.05
N PRO A 340 -17.33 -11.88 -3.03
CA PRO A 340 -18.16 -11.57 -1.87
C PRO A 340 -17.77 -10.24 -1.22
N TYR A 341 -16.45 -9.99 -1.09
CA TYR A 341 -15.92 -8.73 -0.59
C TYR A 341 -16.42 -7.53 -1.40
N MET A 342 -16.20 -7.53 -2.72
CA MET A 342 -16.55 -6.38 -3.56
C MET A 342 -18.05 -6.15 -3.65
N ARG A 343 -18.85 -7.20 -3.74
CA ARG A 343 -20.31 -7.07 -3.73
C ARG A 343 -20.82 -6.44 -2.44
N HIS A 344 -20.27 -6.86 -1.30
CA HIS A 344 -20.57 -6.22 -0.01
C HIS A 344 -20.10 -4.77 0.03
N PHE A 345 -18.86 -4.51 -0.38
CA PHE A 345 -18.28 -3.17 -0.41
C PHE A 345 -19.13 -2.18 -1.22
N LEU A 346 -19.62 -2.59 -2.39
CA LEU A 346 -20.48 -1.76 -3.24
C LEU A 346 -21.77 -1.32 -2.55
N THR A 347 -22.31 -2.13 -1.63
CA THR A 347 -23.55 -1.84 -0.89
C THR A 347 -23.33 -1.04 0.39
N LEU A 348 -22.07 -0.83 0.82
CA LEU A 348 -21.79 -0.02 2.00
C LEU A 348 -22.28 1.41 1.81
N ASN A 349 -22.95 1.93 2.83
CA ASN A 349 -23.42 3.31 2.88
C ASN A 349 -23.10 3.94 4.24
N PRO A 350 -21.84 4.33 4.48
CA PRO A 350 -21.45 4.92 5.75
C PRO A 350 -22.17 6.23 6.07
N ALA A 351 -22.56 7.02 5.05
CA ALA A 351 -23.32 8.25 5.24
C ALA A 351 -24.58 8.07 6.11
N ALA A 352 -25.28 6.95 5.94
CA ALA A 352 -26.48 6.63 6.72
C ALA A 352 -26.19 6.35 8.22
N LEU A 353 -24.93 6.11 8.58
CA LEU A 353 -24.50 5.82 9.96
C LEU A 353 -24.04 7.07 10.70
N LEU A 354 -23.60 8.11 10.00
CA LEU A 354 -22.97 9.31 10.58
C LEU A 354 -23.86 9.98 11.66
N PRO A 355 -25.18 10.11 11.49
CA PRO A 355 -26.04 10.73 12.53
C PRO A 355 -26.11 9.92 13.84
N LYS A 356 -25.68 8.64 13.83
CA LYS A 356 -25.68 7.80 15.03
C LYS A 356 -24.42 7.98 15.88
N ILE A 357 -23.36 8.58 15.32
CA ILE A 357 -22.07 8.79 15.97
C ILE A 357 -22.23 9.87 17.05
N LYS A 358 -21.80 9.56 18.27
CA LYS A 358 -21.88 10.47 19.44
C LYS A 358 -20.50 10.81 20.00
N CYS A 359 -19.49 9.97 19.75
CA CYS A 359 -18.13 10.21 20.21
C CYS A 359 -17.40 11.26 19.34
N PRO A 360 -16.36 11.93 19.85
CA PRO A 360 -15.54 12.86 19.06
C PRO A 360 -14.94 12.21 17.82
N VAL A 361 -14.94 12.95 16.71
CA VAL A 361 -14.41 12.52 15.41
C VAL A 361 -13.37 13.51 14.89
N LEU A 362 -12.20 13.02 14.51
CA LEU A 362 -11.28 13.73 13.63
C LEU A 362 -11.34 13.05 12.25
N ALA A 363 -11.54 13.83 11.19
CA ALA A 363 -11.49 13.32 9.83
C ALA A 363 -10.47 14.11 9.00
N LEU A 364 -9.52 13.39 8.39
CA LEU A 364 -8.49 13.96 7.54
C LEU A 364 -8.56 13.34 6.14
N ASN A 365 -8.32 14.14 5.10
CA ASN A 365 -8.18 13.66 3.72
C ASN A 365 -7.17 14.52 2.98
N GLY A 366 -6.34 13.89 2.15
CA GLY A 366 -5.38 14.58 1.30
C GLY A 366 -6.03 15.23 0.09
N THR A 367 -5.61 16.45 -0.29
CA THR A 367 -6.17 17.12 -1.47
C THR A 367 -5.73 16.51 -2.80
N LYS A 368 -4.71 15.65 -2.77
CA LYS A 368 -4.24 14.87 -3.93
C LYS A 368 -4.55 13.37 -3.80
N ASP A 369 -5.50 13.03 -2.94
CA ASP A 369 -5.99 11.66 -2.82
C ASP A 369 -6.77 11.27 -4.08
N THR A 370 -6.26 10.26 -4.81
CA THR A 370 -6.92 9.73 -6.02
C THR A 370 -7.75 8.48 -5.74
N GLN A 371 -7.83 8.02 -4.48
CA GLN A 371 -8.60 6.85 -4.09
C GLN A 371 -9.92 7.23 -3.40
N VAL A 372 -9.88 8.21 -2.50
CA VAL A 372 -11.07 8.76 -1.83
C VAL A 372 -11.14 10.27 -2.08
N ASP A 373 -12.13 10.72 -2.82
CA ASP A 373 -12.29 12.14 -3.18
C ASP A 373 -12.39 13.01 -1.93
N CYS A 374 -11.38 13.85 -1.73
CA CYS A 374 -11.25 14.70 -0.55
C CYS A 374 -12.47 15.61 -0.36
N THR A 375 -12.98 16.22 -1.43
CA THR A 375 -14.07 17.19 -1.35
C THR A 375 -15.40 16.50 -1.07
N GLN A 376 -15.73 15.47 -1.83
CA GLN A 376 -16.96 14.69 -1.64
C GLN A 376 -16.99 14.06 -0.25
N ASN A 377 -15.89 13.40 0.15
CA ASN A 377 -15.79 12.67 1.40
C ASN A 377 -15.96 13.59 2.61
N LEU A 378 -15.16 14.65 2.70
CA LEU A 378 -15.22 15.57 3.85
C LEU A 378 -16.53 16.35 3.89
N THR A 379 -17.11 16.70 2.74
CA THR A 379 -18.44 17.33 2.70
C THR A 379 -19.54 16.39 3.22
N THR A 380 -19.43 15.09 2.91
CA THR A 380 -20.39 14.09 3.41
C THR A 380 -20.27 13.93 4.92
N LEU A 381 -19.04 13.86 5.45
CA LEU A 381 -18.77 13.80 6.88
C LEU A 381 -19.29 15.05 7.61
N GLU A 382 -19.00 16.26 7.12
CA GLU A 382 -19.44 17.52 7.71
C GLU A 382 -20.97 17.59 7.85
N LYS A 383 -21.67 17.18 6.80
CA LYS A 383 -23.15 17.16 6.81
C LYS A 383 -23.75 16.07 7.71
N GLY A 384 -23.07 14.93 7.81
CA GLY A 384 -23.60 13.75 8.49
C GLY A 384 -23.31 13.70 10.00
N LEU A 385 -22.20 14.27 10.46
CA LEU A 385 -21.76 14.23 11.85
C LEU A 385 -22.47 15.28 12.73
N SER A 386 -23.81 15.30 12.68
CA SER A 386 -24.63 16.33 13.34
C SER A 386 -24.75 16.17 14.86
N ASN A 387 -24.43 15.00 15.42
CA ASN A 387 -24.69 14.64 16.81
C ASN A 387 -23.42 14.45 17.66
N CYS A 388 -22.24 14.83 17.14
CA CYS A 388 -20.98 14.69 17.85
C CYS A 388 -20.08 15.91 17.63
N ARG A 389 -19.11 16.11 18.53
CA ARG A 389 -18.00 17.02 18.31
C ARG A 389 -17.12 16.44 17.20
N HIS A 390 -16.84 17.23 16.17
CA HIS A 390 -15.97 16.79 15.09
C HIS A 390 -15.02 17.90 14.62
N ASP A 391 -13.88 17.49 14.13
CA ASP A 391 -12.91 18.33 13.44
C ASP A 391 -12.64 17.68 12.07
N ILE A 392 -12.91 18.41 11.00
CA ILE A 392 -12.73 17.93 9.61
C ILE A 392 -11.70 18.81 8.93
N LYS A 393 -10.65 18.19 8.37
CA LYS A 393 -9.55 18.92 7.77
C LYS A 393 -9.09 18.32 6.44
N LYS A 394 -8.97 19.18 5.43
CA LYS A 394 -8.18 18.89 4.23
C LYS A 394 -6.70 19.05 4.57
N VAL A 395 -5.88 18.14 4.08
CA VAL A 395 -4.42 18.25 4.16
C VAL A 395 -3.88 18.52 2.76
N GLU A 396 -3.31 19.70 2.59
CA GLU A 396 -2.88 20.17 1.28
C GLU A 396 -1.67 19.40 0.75
N GLY A 397 -1.71 19.05 -0.54
CA GLY A 397 -0.58 18.50 -1.27
C GLY A 397 -0.24 17.04 -0.97
N VAL A 398 -1.02 16.35 -0.12
CA VAL A 398 -0.76 14.95 0.23
C VAL A 398 -1.71 13.98 -0.48
N ASN A 399 -1.20 12.77 -0.74
CA ASN A 399 -1.92 11.65 -1.37
C ASN A 399 -2.75 10.83 -0.35
N HIS A 400 -3.24 9.67 -0.78
CA HIS A 400 -4.03 8.77 0.06
C HIS A 400 -3.30 8.24 1.29
N LEU A 401 -1.97 8.03 1.21
CA LEU A 401 -1.12 7.65 2.35
C LEU A 401 -0.67 8.86 3.19
N PHE A 402 -1.18 10.05 2.91
CA PHE A 402 -0.77 11.29 3.55
C PHE A 402 0.71 11.64 3.34
N GLN A 403 1.26 11.32 2.18
CA GLN A 403 2.60 11.72 1.74
C GLN A 403 2.51 12.97 0.88
N HIS A 404 3.43 13.92 1.01
CA HIS A 404 3.58 14.99 0.03
C HIS A 404 3.93 14.43 -1.35
N CYS A 405 3.18 14.81 -2.36
CA CYS A 405 3.27 14.20 -3.68
C CYS A 405 3.05 15.21 -4.82
N LYS A 406 3.34 14.78 -6.05
CA LYS A 406 3.11 15.58 -7.25
C LYS A 406 1.75 15.29 -7.86
N THR A 407 1.44 14.03 -8.07
CA THR A 407 0.26 13.56 -8.80
C THR A 407 -0.79 12.90 -7.93
N GLY A 408 -0.36 12.26 -6.83
CA GLY A 408 -1.22 11.48 -5.94
C GLY A 408 -1.55 10.07 -6.44
N ILE A 409 -1.08 9.67 -7.62
CA ILE A 409 -1.29 8.31 -8.13
C ILE A 409 -0.45 7.29 -7.36
N VAL A 410 -0.95 6.07 -7.21
CA VAL A 410 -0.32 4.99 -6.41
C VAL A 410 1.11 4.68 -6.85
N MET A 411 1.40 4.77 -8.17
CA MET A 411 2.75 4.51 -8.70
C MET A 411 3.81 5.50 -8.21
N GLU A 412 3.41 6.68 -7.72
CA GLU A 412 4.33 7.66 -7.15
C GLU A 412 4.81 7.28 -5.75
N TYR A 413 4.01 6.54 -4.97
CA TYR A 413 4.27 6.25 -3.55
C TYR A 413 5.64 5.64 -3.31
N GLN A 414 6.05 4.69 -4.13
CA GLN A 414 7.35 4.02 -3.97
C GLN A 414 8.55 4.95 -4.11
N GLN A 415 8.41 6.08 -4.85
CA GLN A 415 9.50 7.03 -5.11
C GLN A 415 9.59 8.11 -4.02
N ILE A 416 8.57 8.24 -3.18
CA ILE A 416 8.51 9.20 -2.08
C ILE A 416 9.27 8.60 -0.89
N GLU A 417 10.22 9.34 -0.31
CA GLU A 417 10.94 8.90 0.91
C GLU A 417 10.08 9.06 2.17
N GLU A 418 9.22 10.07 2.19
CA GLU A 418 8.30 10.35 3.29
C GLU A 418 7.22 9.28 3.39
N THR A 419 7.04 8.70 4.58
CA THR A 419 5.97 7.72 4.84
C THR A 419 4.65 8.40 5.20
N MET A 420 4.71 9.49 5.96
CA MET A 420 3.55 10.31 6.32
C MET A 420 4.00 11.74 6.63
N ALA A 421 3.26 12.72 6.14
CA ALA A 421 3.54 14.13 6.39
C ALA A 421 3.59 14.42 7.90
N PRO A 422 4.65 15.07 8.40
CA PRO A 422 4.82 15.33 9.85
C PRO A 422 3.66 16.10 10.46
N GLU A 423 3.06 17.02 9.72
CA GLU A 423 1.90 17.79 10.18
C GLU A 423 0.67 16.91 10.42
N VAL A 424 0.49 15.82 9.65
CA VAL A 424 -0.60 14.85 9.86
C VAL A 424 -0.40 14.14 11.20
N LEU A 425 0.81 13.68 11.48
CA LEU A 425 1.17 13.07 12.78
C LEU A 425 0.93 14.05 13.93
N GLY A 426 1.31 15.33 13.76
CA GLY A 426 1.06 16.41 14.71
C GLY A 426 -0.44 16.61 14.95
N ILE A 427 -1.24 16.75 13.89
CA ILE A 427 -2.70 16.92 13.99
C ILE A 427 -3.34 15.78 14.78
N ILE A 428 -2.98 14.54 14.49
CA ILE A 428 -3.53 13.35 15.17
C ILE A 428 -3.19 13.38 16.66
N THR A 429 -1.91 13.53 17.01
CA THR A 429 -1.43 13.47 18.39
C THR A 429 -1.94 14.62 19.24
N GLU A 430 -1.94 15.82 18.72
CA GLU A 430 -2.46 17.03 19.40
C GLU A 430 -3.97 16.92 19.60
N TRP A 431 -4.72 16.46 18.60
CA TRP A 431 -6.16 16.31 18.70
C TRP A 431 -6.56 15.29 19.77
N ILE A 432 -5.93 14.10 19.79
CA ILE A 432 -6.20 13.08 20.80
C ILE A 432 -5.88 13.60 22.21
N ASN A 433 -4.77 14.34 22.37
CA ASN A 433 -4.41 14.94 23.65
C ASN A 433 -5.38 16.05 24.08
N ARG A 434 -5.91 16.85 23.14
CA ARG A 434 -6.88 17.92 23.42
C ARG A 434 -8.26 17.38 23.87
N ILE A 435 -8.69 16.25 23.33
CA ILE A 435 -9.98 15.67 23.71
C ILE A 435 -9.93 14.89 25.03
N LYS A 436 -8.76 14.76 25.69
CA LYS A 436 -8.61 14.16 27.03
C LYS A 436 -9.38 14.95 28.11
N ASN A 437 -9.48 16.23 27.89
CA ASN A 437 -10.09 17.20 28.80
C ASN A 437 -11.50 17.54 28.32
#